data_db7dbb4181e34e633689d3ec1df4f96d
#
_entry.id   db7dbb4181e34e633689d3ec1df4f96d
#
_cell.length_a   1.000
_cell.length_b   1.000
_cell.length_c   1.000
_cell.angle_alpha   90.00
_cell.angle_beta   90.00
_cell.angle_gamma   90.00
#
_symmetry.space_group_name_H-M   'P 1'
#
loop_
_entity.id
_entity.type
_entity.pdbx_description
1 polymer ?
#
loop_
_entity_poly.entity_id
_entity_poly.type
_entity_poly.pdbx_seq_one_letter_code
_entity_poly.pdbx_strand_id
1 'polypeptide(L)'
;LPQHSVNHLFVSNHTEWHWKGGLAESNISWQNNHQRELSEPVSHGYMPKPDGTLEHSFDKNTVSAAVNVKQTIGTNSLKGGVNAEYQHNRSGGWSFVLPDFELLQFGIFLSDHFAVNDNIILSTGIRFDYGSINTHSYHDWFKTPTASGDSIYAERSANLHRAFNSVTWSAGIDNHIGNLVLKVNIGKSFRMPIAKELGIDGVNYSIFRYEKGNANLNPEESYQLDAAAVYSHDGIKASVTPFFNYFPNYIYLCPTSEYKEGLQLYNYEQSRVARCGFEAELSFLILQHFKISAGGEYLYARQLSGDKKGYSLPFSTPWSVRVQLRYDLPAADDAKGGFAAVEYVAVGRQNEIVPPEEPTPGHQLINISVGKSLKIGGARLRLSLRCDNLLNNRYYDHTSHYRLIDVPEPGRNFSFMATWEI
;
A
#
# COMPACT_ATOMS: atom_id res chain seq x y z
N LEU A 1 8.73 12.69 -25.16
CA LEU A 1 7.60 12.46 -24.24
C LEU A 1 8.02 11.44 -23.20
N PRO A 2 7.70 11.64 -21.92
CA PRO A 2 7.96 10.63 -20.89
C PRO A 2 7.30 9.30 -21.26
N GLN A 3 8.03 8.21 -21.12
CA GLN A 3 7.56 6.88 -21.43
C GLN A 3 7.98 5.92 -20.32
N HIS A 4 7.05 5.08 -19.88
CA HIS A 4 7.31 4.00 -18.95
C HIS A 4 7.10 2.65 -19.65
N SER A 5 8.10 1.78 -19.59
CA SER A 5 8.07 0.43 -20.19
C SER A 5 8.36 -0.59 -19.11
N VAL A 6 7.51 -1.60 -19.00
CA VAL A 6 7.68 -2.71 -18.05
C VAL A 6 7.58 -4.02 -18.78
N ASN A 7 8.61 -4.86 -18.63
CA ASN A 7 8.58 -6.26 -19.02
C ASN A 7 8.58 -7.10 -17.73
N HIS A 8 7.58 -7.96 -17.58
CA HIS A 8 7.47 -8.84 -16.42
C HIS A 8 7.33 -10.29 -16.91
N LEU A 9 8.29 -11.10 -16.51
CA LEU A 9 8.26 -12.54 -16.72
C LEU A 9 8.07 -13.24 -15.37
N PHE A 10 7.10 -14.13 -15.30
CA PHE A 10 6.80 -14.92 -14.10
C PHE A 10 6.63 -16.38 -14.46
N VAL A 11 7.36 -17.24 -13.75
CA VAL A 11 7.27 -18.70 -13.86
C VAL A 11 7.05 -19.25 -12.46
N SER A 12 6.05 -20.10 -12.28
CA SER A 12 5.77 -20.73 -11.01
C SER A 12 5.38 -22.19 -11.17
N ASN A 13 5.69 -22.97 -10.14
CA ASN A 13 5.19 -24.32 -9.93
C ASN A 13 4.43 -24.35 -8.60
N HIS A 14 3.22 -24.89 -8.65
CA HIS A 14 2.41 -25.19 -7.48
C HIS A 14 2.13 -26.70 -7.47
N THR A 15 2.40 -27.35 -6.33
CA THR A 15 2.19 -28.77 -6.16
C THR A 15 1.47 -29.04 -4.85
N GLU A 16 0.46 -29.88 -4.88
CA GLU A 16 -0.33 -30.30 -3.74
C GLU A 16 -0.22 -31.80 -3.51
N TRP A 17 -0.10 -32.19 -2.25
CA TRP A 17 -0.15 -33.58 -1.77
C TRP A 17 -1.26 -33.71 -0.73
N HIS A 18 -2.25 -34.53 -1.03
CA HIS A 18 -3.41 -34.73 -0.19
C HIS A 18 -3.31 -36.08 0.55
N TRP A 19 -3.67 -36.08 1.83
CA TRP A 19 -3.88 -37.28 2.63
C TRP A 19 -5.09 -37.12 3.56
N LYS A 20 -5.45 -38.16 4.29
CA LYS A 20 -6.62 -38.09 5.18
C LYS A 20 -6.48 -36.99 6.22
N GLY A 21 -7.33 -35.97 6.08
CA GLY A 21 -7.39 -34.80 6.97
C GLY A 21 -6.26 -33.81 6.79
N GLY A 22 -5.39 -33.97 5.78
CA GLY A 22 -4.24 -33.11 5.57
C GLY A 22 -3.93 -32.74 4.12
N LEU A 23 -3.14 -31.71 3.98
CA LEU A 23 -2.66 -31.15 2.72
C LEU A 23 -1.26 -30.58 2.91
N ALA A 24 -0.33 -30.90 2.01
CA ALA A 24 0.92 -30.16 1.87
C ALA A 24 0.91 -29.42 0.52
N GLU A 25 1.35 -28.18 0.54
CA GLU A 25 1.47 -27.30 -0.63
C GLU A 25 2.91 -26.85 -0.78
N SER A 26 3.45 -26.96 -1.99
CA SER A 26 4.75 -26.40 -2.35
C SER A 26 4.55 -25.37 -3.46
N ASN A 27 5.11 -24.18 -3.26
CA ASN A 27 5.15 -23.13 -4.27
C ASN A 27 6.60 -22.74 -4.51
N ILE A 28 7.05 -22.81 -5.75
CA ILE A 28 8.36 -22.32 -6.18
C ILE A 28 8.12 -21.36 -7.32
N SER A 29 8.69 -20.16 -7.27
CA SER A 29 8.54 -19.19 -8.33
C SER A 29 9.83 -18.44 -8.62
N TRP A 30 9.96 -18.02 -9.87
CA TRP A 30 10.93 -17.06 -10.31
C TRP A 30 10.23 -15.96 -11.10
N GLN A 31 10.62 -14.72 -10.84
CA GLN A 31 10.15 -13.57 -11.60
C GLN A 31 11.30 -12.63 -11.92
N ASN A 32 11.26 -12.09 -13.13
CA ASN A 32 12.08 -10.97 -13.56
C ASN A 32 11.16 -9.78 -13.86
N ASN A 33 11.45 -8.65 -13.28
CA ASN A 33 10.78 -7.38 -13.56
C ASN A 33 11.83 -6.41 -14.09
N HIS A 34 11.74 -6.07 -15.37
CA HIS A 34 12.58 -5.08 -16.03
C HIS A 34 11.74 -3.84 -16.36
N GLN A 35 12.02 -2.76 -15.65
CA GLN A 35 11.33 -1.47 -15.75
C GLN A 35 12.29 -0.42 -16.31
N ARG A 36 11.81 0.41 -17.23
CA ARG A 36 12.55 1.54 -17.80
C ARG A 36 11.66 2.77 -17.83
N GLU A 37 12.19 3.88 -17.38
CA GLU A 37 11.58 5.20 -17.47
C GLU A 37 12.43 6.05 -18.41
N LEU A 38 11.80 6.56 -19.46
CA LEU A 38 12.42 7.39 -20.47
C LEU A 38 11.85 8.79 -20.34
N SER A 39 12.72 9.78 -20.15
CA SER A 39 12.36 11.21 -20.07
C SER A 39 13.25 12.04 -20.99
N GLU A 40 12.79 13.22 -21.32
CA GLU A 40 13.64 14.19 -21.99
C GLU A 40 14.80 14.57 -21.06
N PRO A 41 16.06 14.48 -21.54
CA PRO A 41 17.22 14.82 -20.72
C PRO A 41 17.23 16.31 -20.39
N VAL A 42 17.18 16.63 -19.09
CA VAL A 42 17.15 18.00 -18.57
C VAL A 42 18.21 18.14 -17.48
N SER A 43 18.87 19.28 -17.40
CA SER A 43 19.78 19.62 -16.30
C SER A 43 18.98 19.88 -15.02
N HIS A 44 19.45 19.36 -13.90
CA HIS A 44 18.87 19.59 -12.58
C HIS A 44 19.95 19.89 -11.54
N GLY A 45 19.87 21.05 -10.88
CA GLY A 45 20.86 21.42 -9.88
C GLY A 45 22.27 21.41 -10.44
N TYR A 46 23.13 20.56 -9.91
CA TYR A 46 24.52 20.38 -10.39
C TYR A 46 24.64 19.34 -11.51
N MET A 47 23.62 18.57 -11.78
CA MET A 47 23.62 17.58 -12.85
C MET A 47 23.55 18.25 -14.22
N PRO A 48 24.57 18.09 -15.07
CA PRO A 48 24.53 18.56 -16.45
C PRO A 48 23.46 17.81 -17.24
N LYS A 49 23.10 18.33 -18.41
CA LYS A 49 22.16 17.64 -19.30
C LYS A 49 22.70 16.26 -19.66
N PRO A 50 21.97 15.16 -19.38
CA PRO A 50 22.39 13.81 -19.76
C PRO A 50 22.40 13.59 -21.28
N ASP A 51 23.24 12.67 -21.76
CA ASP A 51 23.36 12.36 -23.19
C ASP A 51 22.20 11.45 -23.71
N GLY A 52 21.43 10.81 -22.82
CA GLY A 52 20.39 9.85 -23.19
C GLY A 52 19.05 10.12 -22.51
N THR A 53 18.03 9.43 -22.99
CA THR A 53 16.65 9.57 -22.48
C THR A 53 16.32 8.59 -21.34
N LEU A 54 17.20 7.63 -21.00
CA LEU A 54 16.98 6.66 -19.94
C LEU A 54 17.18 7.32 -18.58
N GLU A 55 16.06 7.72 -17.95
CA GLU A 55 16.06 8.35 -16.62
C GLU A 55 16.31 7.33 -15.52
N HIS A 56 15.49 6.26 -15.49
CA HIS A 56 15.64 5.16 -14.55
C HIS A 56 15.54 3.82 -15.27
N SER A 57 16.28 2.83 -14.78
CA SER A 57 16.01 1.42 -15.07
C SER A 57 16.16 0.59 -13.81
N PHE A 58 15.29 -0.41 -13.66
CA PHE A 58 15.34 -1.37 -12.56
C PHE A 58 15.21 -2.77 -13.15
N ASP A 59 16.20 -3.63 -12.87
CA ASP A 59 16.18 -5.04 -13.24
C ASP A 59 16.17 -5.87 -11.97
N LYS A 60 14.96 -6.32 -11.56
CA LYS A 60 14.77 -7.07 -10.35
C LYS A 60 14.43 -8.52 -10.64
N ASN A 61 15.27 -9.42 -10.11
CA ASN A 61 15.05 -10.85 -10.08
C ASN A 61 14.63 -11.28 -8.68
N THR A 62 13.57 -12.08 -8.60
CA THR A 62 13.09 -12.66 -7.34
C THR A 62 12.90 -14.16 -7.52
N VAL A 63 13.50 -14.94 -6.63
CA VAL A 63 13.25 -16.37 -6.49
C VAL A 63 12.60 -16.60 -5.14
N SER A 64 11.46 -17.29 -5.11
CA SER A 64 10.79 -17.62 -3.87
C SER A 64 10.40 -19.10 -3.81
N ALA A 65 10.44 -19.66 -2.60
CA ALA A 65 10.00 -21.01 -2.31
C ALA A 65 9.23 -21.03 -0.99
N ALA A 66 8.12 -21.77 -0.95
CA ALA A 66 7.33 -21.98 0.25
C ALA A 66 6.81 -23.40 0.31
N VAL A 67 6.82 -23.98 1.50
CA VAL A 67 6.17 -25.27 1.81
C VAL A 67 5.26 -25.06 3.00
N ASN A 68 4.00 -25.40 2.86
CA ASN A 68 2.99 -25.34 3.89
C ASN A 68 2.37 -26.71 4.11
N VAL A 69 2.11 -27.05 5.36
CA VAL A 69 1.41 -28.28 5.74
C VAL A 69 0.21 -27.89 6.57
N LYS A 70 -0.95 -28.39 6.20
CA LYS A 70 -2.21 -28.24 6.95
C LYS A 70 -2.69 -29.61 7.39
N GLN A 71 -3.06 -29.76 8.66
CA GLN A 71 -3.62 -30.98 9.22
C GLN A 71 -4.80 -30.66 10.13
N THR A 72 -5.92 -31.32 9.87
CA THR A 72 -7.09 -31.27 10.77
C THR A 72 -7.01 -32.40 11.77
N ILE A 73 -7.10 -32.07 13.05
CA ILE A 73 -7.07 -33.02 14.19
C ILE A 73 -8.22 -32.66 15.13
N GLY A 74 -9.31 -33.41 15.06
CA GLY A 74 -10.53 -33.07 15.80
C GLY A 74 -11.08 -31.73 15.39
N THR A 75 -11.17 -30.80 16.34
CA THR A 75 -11.65 -29.40 16.12
C THR A 75 -10.53 -28.41 15.78
N ASN A 76 -9.27 -28.86 15.75
CA ASN A 76 -8.12 -28.05 15.41
C ASN A 76 -7.80 -28.14 13.91
N SER A 77 -7.45 -27.00 13.30
CA SER A 77 -6.90 -26.92 11.95
C SER A 77 -5.50 -26.31 12.03
N LEU A 78 -4.51 -27.17 12.26
CA LEU A 78 -3.11 -26.80 12.36
C LEU A 78 -2.54 -26.51 10.97
N LYS A 79 -1.80 -25.40 10.83
CA LYS A 79 -1.03 -25.06 9.64
C LYS A 79 0.38 -24.63 10.06
N GLY A 80 1.39 -25.27 9.49
CA GLY A 80 2.78 -24.87 9.65
C GLY A 80 3.47 -24.76 8.31
N GLY A 81 4.56 -24.00 8.23
CA GLY A 81 5.27 -23.87 6.98
C GLY A 81 6.58 -23.11 7.10
N VAL A 82 7.33 -23.17 6.01
CA VAL A 82 8.58 -22.44 5.81
C VAL A 82 8.53 -21.71 4.49
N ASN A 83 9.18 -20.54 4.41
CA ASN A 83 9.36 -19.83 3.16
C ASN A 83 10.76 -19.24 3.09
N ALA A 84 11.27 -19.10 1.87
CA ALA A 84 12.51 -18.39 1.56
C ALA A 84 12.31 -17.53 0.33
N GLU A 85 12.95 -16.37 0.31
CA GLU A 85 12.96 -15.47 -0.84
C GLU A 85 14.35 -14.85 -1.00
N TYR A 86 14.81 -14.79 -2.24
CA TYR A 86 16.00 -14.05 -2.64
C TYR A 86 15.64 -13.05 -3.72
N GLN A 87 16.03 -11.79 -3.51
CA GLN A 87 15.89 -10.71 -4.48
C GLN A 87 17.26 -10.14 -4.83
N HIS A 88 17.44 -9.84 -6.11
CA HIS A 88 18.58 -9.09 -6.61
C HIS A 88 18.05 -8.00 -7.54
N ASN A 89 18.41 -6.73 -7.25
CA ASN A 89 18.01 -5.56 -8.03
C ASN A 89 19.24 -4.82 -8.54
N ARG A 90 19.22 -4.44 -9.80
CA ARG A 90 20.18 -3.50 -10.40
C ARG A 90 19.43 -2.27 -10.89
N SER A 91 19.95 -1.12 -10.52
CA SER A 91 19.46 0.19 -10.89
C SER A 91 20.37 0.83 -11.92
N GLY A 92 19.82 1.60 -12.84
CA GLY A 92 20.58 2.31 -13.87
C GLY A 92 19.81 3.52 -14.40
N GLY A 93 20.38 4.20 -15.37
CA GLY A 93 19.87 5.46 -15.89
C GLY A 93 20.71 6.64 -15.37
N TRP A 94 20.31 7.85 -15.77
CA TRP A 94 21.03 9.06 -15.38
C TRP A 94 20.58 9.65 -14.04
N SER A 95 19.45 9.21 -13.49
CA SER A 95 18.94 9.63 -12.17
C SER A 95 18.97 8.47 -11.17
N PHE A 96 19.45 8.76 -9.96
CA PHE A 96 19.57 7.76 -8.91
C PHE A 96 18.47 7.93 -7.86
N VAL A 97 17.68 6.88 -7.61
CA VAL A 97 16.60 6.88 -6.62
C VAL A 97 16.55 5.61 -5.75
N LEU A 98 17.32 4.57 -6.11
CA LEU A 98 17.34 3.30 -5.40
C LEU A 98 18.73 2.66 -5.54
N PRO A 99 19.39 2.25 -4.44
CA PRO A 99 20.61 1.46 -4.51
C PRO A 99 20.42 0.11 -5.20
N ASP A 100 21.48 -0.40 -5.81
CA ASP A 100 21.57 -1.83 -6.11
C ASP A 100 21.53 -2.61 -4.80
N PHE A 101 20.79 -3.73 -4.77
CA PHE A 101 20.68 -4.50 -3.53
C PHE A 101 20.46 -5.99 -3.77
N GLU A 102 20.84 -6.76 -2.77
CA GLU A 102 20.51 -8.16 -2.59
C GLU A 102 19.76 -8.33 -1.29
N LEU A 103 18.65 -9.09 -1.30
CA LEU A 103 17.84 -9.37 -0.14
C LEU A 103 17.61 -10.88 -0.04
N LEU A 104 17.93 -11.46 1.12
CA LEU A 104 17.59 -12.83 1.47
C LEU A 104 16.64 -12.82 2.66
N GLN A 105 15.53 -13.54 2.55
CA GLN A 105 14.55 -13.69 3.63
C GLN A 105 14.24 -15.17 3.85
N PHE A 106 14.03 -15.53 5.11
CA PHE A 106 13.60 -16.86 5.53
C PHE A 106 12.58 -16.73 6.65
N GLY A 107 11.53 -17.55 6.63
CA GLY A 107 10.52 -17.57 7.68
C GLY A 107 10.03 -18.97 7.98
N ILE A 108 9.68 -19.22 9.25
CA ILE A 108 9.00 -20.43 9.72
C ILE A 108 7.82 -20.03 10.59
N PHE A 109 6.67 -20.70 10.42
CA PHE A 109 5.48 -20.39 11.20
C PHE A 109 4.67 -21.63 11.58
N LEU A 110 3.86 -21.44 12.63
CA LEU A 110 2.84 -22.38 13.06
C LEU A 110 1.58 -21.58 13.42
N SER A 111 0.42 -22.05 13.01
CA SER A 111 -0.88 -21.47 13.38
C SER A 111 -1.91 -22.57 13.62
N ASP A 112 -2.91 -22.25 14.45
CA ASP A 112 -4.05 -23.12 14.72
C ASP A 112 -5.36 -22.32 14.64
N HIS A 113 -6.39 -22.95 14.09
CA HIS A 113 -7.77 -22.53 14.17
C HIS A 113 -8.56 -23.60 14.94
N PHE A 114 -8.94 -23.26 16.14
CA PHE A 114 -9.65 -24.12 17.07
C PHE A 114 -11.14 -23.76 17.13
N ALA A 115 -12.02 -24.63 16.61
CA ALA A 115 -13.45 -24.49 16.77
C ALA A 115 -13.88 -24.94 18.18
N VAL A 116 -14.17 -23.97 19.04
CA VAL A 116 -14.69 -24.22 20.41
C VAL A 116 -16.09 -24.84 20.33
N ASN A 117 -16.92 -24.30 19.43
CA ASN A 117 -18.23 -24.80 19.06
C ASN A 117 -18.59 -24.26 17.67
N ASP A 118 -19.83 -24.48 17.20
CA ASP A 118 -20.28 -24.05 15.87
C ASP A 118 -20.27 -22.53 15.67
N ASN A 119 -20.24 -21.74 16.74
CA ASN A 119 -20.32 -20.29 16.70
C ASN A 119 -19.00 -19.60 17.07
N ILE A 120 -18.08 -20.28 17.77
CA ILE A 120 -16.86 -19.66 18.30
C ILE A 120 -15.63 -20.38 17.74
N ILE A 121 -14.78 -19.60 17.08
CA ILE A 121 -13.48 -20.03 16.54
C ILE A 121 -12.39 -19.20 17.21
N LEU A 122 -11.40 -19.86 17.79
CA LEU A 122 -10.15 -19.24 18.24
C LEU A 122 -9.08 -19.45 17.18
N SER A 123 -8.28 -18.43 16.95
CA SER A 123 -7.13 -18.48 16.05
C SER A 123 -5.86 -18.02 16.77
N THR A 124 -4.76 -18.74 16.59
CA THR A 124 -3.45 -18.37 17.13
C THR A 124 -2.37 -18.63 16.10
N GLY A 125 -1.29 -17.87 16.19
CA GLY A 125 -0.14 -18.08 15.31
C GLY A 125 1.14 -17.51 15.90
N ILE A 126 2.25 -18.14 15.54
CA ILE A 126 3.61 -17.68 15.84
C ILE A 126 4.47 -17.84 14.59
N ARG A 127 5.37 -16.90 14.36
CA ARG A 127 6.28 -16.91 13.23
C ARG A 127 7.63 -16.33 13.64
N PHE A 128 8.70 -16.95 13.17
CA PHE A 128 10.05 -16.41 13.20
C PHE A 128 10.48 -16.06 11.79
N ASP A 129 11.10 -14.89 11.63
CA ASP A 129 11.65 -14.42 10.37
C ASP A 129 13.11 -13.97 10.56
N TYR A 130 13.92 -14.27 9.57
CA TYR A 130 15.26 -13.77 9.38
C TYR A 130 15.37 -13.12 8.01
N GLY A 131 16.11 -12.00 7.91
CA GLY A 131 16.42 -11.38 6.64
C GLY A 131 17.77 -10.69 6.66
N SER A 132 18.41 -10.68 5.49
CA SER A 132 19.70 -10.02 5.28
C SER A 132 19.61 -9.21 4.00
N ILE A 133 20.08 -7.96 4.07
CA ILE A 133 20.11 -7.02 2.95
C ILE A 133 21.52 -6.47 2.76
N ASN A 134 21.99 -6.47 1.52
CA ASN A 134 23.20 -5.81 1.09
C ASN A 134 22.83 -4.68 0.14
N THR A 135 23.39 -3.49 0.32
CA THR A 135 23.34 -2.41 -0.68
C THR A 135 24.75 -2.19 -1.23
N HIS A 136 24.81 -1.71 -2.48
CA HIS A 136 26.07 -1.43 -3.17
C HIS A 136 26.27 0.07 -3.31
N SER A 137 27.56 0.49 -3.28
CA SER A 137 27.92 1.90 -3.44
C SER A 137 27.58 2.39 -4.85
N TYR A 138 27.07 3.60 -4.91
CA TYR A 138 26.84 4.32 -6.15
C TYR A 138 27.36 5.76 -6.01
N HIS A 139 28.09 6.23 -7.02
CA HIS A 139 28.54 7.60 -7.14
C HIS A 139 27.91 8.24 -8.38
N ASP A 140 27.57 9.52 -8.29
CA ASP A 140 27.07 10.26 -9.45
C ASP A 140 28.06 10.19 -10.61
N TRP A 141 27.55 10.20 -11.82
CA TRP A 141 28.33 10.29 -13.05
C TRP A 141 28.85 11.71 -13.32
N PHE A 142 28.42 12.71 -12.55
CA PHE A 142 28.82 14.11 -12.62
C PHE A 142 29.41 14.58 -11.29
N LYS A 143 30.11 15.71 -11.32
CA LYS A 143 30.73 16.28 -10.11
C LYS A 143 29.84 17.32 -9.46
N THR A 144 29.72 17.23 -8.15
CA THR A 144 29.00 18.18 -7.28
C THR A 144 30.02 19.03 -6.52
N PRO A 145 29.88 20.40 -6.47
CA PRO A 145 30.74 21.27 -5.67
C PRO A 145 30.61 20.95 -4.18
N THR A 146 31.74 21.01 -3.47
CA THR A 146 31.81 20.87 -2.02
C THR A 146 31.97 22.23 -1.34
N ALA A 147 31.71 22.28 -0.04
CA ALA A 147 31.94 23.50 0.77
C ALA A 147 33.42 23.96 0.81
N SER A 148 34.37 23.05 0.56
CA SER A 148 35.81 23.37 0.46
C SER A 148 36.22 24.02 -0.87
N GLY A 149 35.31 24.11 -1.84
CA GLY A 149 35.58 24.65 -3.18
C GLY A 149 36.04 23.62 -4.21
N ASP A 150 36.22 22.37 -3.80
CA ASP A 150 36.50 21.24 -4.70
C ASP A 150 35.22 20.71 -5.34
N SER A 151 35.34 19.78 -6.28
CA SER A 151 34.22 19.08 -6.89
C SER A 151 34.47 17.58 -6.88
N ILE A 152 33.50 16.83 -6.35
CA ILE A 152 33.57 15.38 -6.20
C ILE A 152 32.42 14.67 -6.92
N TYR A 153 32.62 13.40 -7.29
CA TYR A 153 31.52 12.50 -7.65
C TYR A 153 30.82 12.11 -6.33
N ALA A 154 29.65 12.69 -6.08
CA ALA A 154 28.96 12.49 -4.81
C ALA A 154 28.54 11.03 -4.63
N GLU A 155 28.84 10.43 -3.49
CA GLU A 155 28.35 9.10 -3.13
C GLU A 155 26.88 9.21 -2.75
N ARG A 156 26.02 8.47 -3.49
CA ARG A 156 24.56 8.45 -3.30
C ARG A 156 24.08 7.20 -2.59
N SER A 157 24.93 6.22 -2.46
CA SER A 157 24.71 5.01 -1.65
C SER A 157 26.05 4.43 -1.25
N ALA A 158 26.13 3.91 -0.02
CA ALA A 158 27.29 3.19 0.49
C ALA A 158 27.09 1.66 0.41
N ASN A 159 28.20 0.92 0.47
CA ASN A 159 28.12 -0.53 0.71
C ASN A 159 27.67 -0.78 2.15
N LEU A 160 26.50 -1.38 2.31
CA LEU A 160 25.94 -1.74 3.62
C LEU A 160 25.59 -3.22 3.65
N HIS A 161 25.83 -3.84 4.80
CA HIS A 161 25.32 -5.16 5.12
C HIS A 161 24.52 -5.09 6.42
N ARG A 162 23.27 -5.50 6.40
CA ARG A 162 22.40 -5.54 7.58
C ARG A 162 21.64 -6.86 7.63
N ALA A 163 21.57 -7.43 8.82
CA ALA A 163 20.75 -8.62 9.09
C ALA A 163 19.77 -8.33 10.22
N PHE A 164 18.58 -8.90 10.12
CA PHE A 164 17.47 -8.67 11.01
C PHE A 164 16.76 -9.98 11.33
N ASN A 165 16.17 -10.07 12.51
CA ASN A 165 15.27 -11.16 12.87
C ASN A 165 14.11 -10.63 13.70
N SER A 166 13.00 -11.35 13.69
CA SER A 166 11.85 -11.00 14.51
C SER A 166 11.00 -12.25 14.80
N VAL A 167 10.37 -12.24 15.96
CA VAL A 167 9.28 -13.15 16.28
C VAL A 167 7.98 -12.36 16.23
N THR A 168 7.02 -12.83 15.46
CA THR A 168 5.66 -12.29 15.37
C THR A 168 4.66 -13.32 15.88
N TRP A 169 3.52 -12.85 16.36
CA TRP A 169 2.47 -13.70 16.90
C TRP A 169 1.11 -13.05 16.72
N SER A 170 0.05 -13.85 16.74
CA SER A 170 -1.32 -13.39 16.72
C SER A 170 -2.23 -14.29 17.56
N ALA A 171 -3.30 -13.70 18.08
CA ALA A 171 -4.41 -14.41 18.69
C ALA A 171 -5.72 -13.72 18.32
N GLY A 172 -6.76 -14.48 18.01
CA GLY A 172 -8.04 -13.96 17.59
C GLY A 172 -9.21 -14.83 18.04
N ILE A 173 -10.37 -14.21 18.11
CA ILE A 173 -11.65 -14.85 18.35
C ILE A 173 -12.68 -14.35 17.34
N ASP A 174 -13.37 -15.28 16.69
CA ASP A 174 -14.55 -15.04 15.87
C ASP A 174 -15.76 -15.64 16.57
N ASN A 175 -16.83 -14.83 16.75
CA ASN A 175 -18.06 -15.26 17.39
C ASN A 175 -19.27 -14.92 16.50
N HIS A 176 -20.02 -15.94 16.11
CA HIS A 176 -21.22 -15.85 15.27
C HIS A 176 -22.48 -15.88 16.16
N ILE A 177 -23.22 -14.79 16.21
CA ILE A 177 -24.43 -14.62 17.02
C ILE A 177 -25.60 -14.30 16.08
N GLY A 178 -26.24 -15.34 15.54
CA GLY A 178 -27.29 -15.17 14.54
C GLY A 178 -26.78 -14.39 13.31
N ASN A 179 -27.32 -13.21 13.09
CA ASN A 179 -26.96 -12.33 11.97
C ASN A 179 -25.75 -11.42 12.24
N LEU A 180 -25.17 -11.49 13.43
CA LEU A 180 -24.02 -10.69 13.86
C LEU A 180 -22.78 -11.56 13.98
N VAL A 181 -21.68 -11.08 13.39
CA VAL A 181 -20.33 -11.66 13.56
C VAL A 181 -19.47 -10.65 14.30
N LEU A 182 -18.93 -11.06 15.44
CA LEU A 182 -17.95 -10.28 16.21
C LEU A 182 -16.58 -10.92 16.08
N LYS A 183 -15.57 -10.11 15.79
CA LYS A 183 -14.18 -10.53 15.70
C LYS A 183 -13.30 -9.62 16.54
N VAL A 184 -12.32 -10.21 17.21
CA VAL A 184 -11.26 -9.47 17.90
C VAL A 184 -9.94 -10.17 17.62
N ASN A 185 -8.93 -9.39 17.21
CA ASN A 185 -7.58 -9.87 16.96
C ASN A 185 -6.57 -9.01 17.69
N ILE A 186 -5.55 -9.64 18.26
CA ILE A 186 -4.38 -9.00 18.82
C ILE A 186 -3.13 -9.66 18.25
N GLY A 187 -2.10 -8.89 17.96
CA GLY A 187 -0.88 -9.46 17.43
C GLY A 187 0.30 -8.50 17.40
N LYS A 188 1.46 -9.07 17.11
CA LYS A 188 2.69 -8.38 16.79
C LYS A 188 3.07 -8.68 15.34
N SER A 189 3.31 -7.65 14.54
CA SER A 189 3.88 -7.74 13.20
C SER A 189 5.19 -6.96 13.11
N PHE A 190 5.94 -7.17 12.01
CA PHE A 190 7.16 -6.41 11.75
C PHE A 190 7.38 -6.26 10.24
N ARG A 191 8.24 -5.29 9.87
CA ARG A 191 8.87 -5.22 8.57
C ARG A 191 10.36 -4.85 8.70
N MET A 192 11.17 -5.35 7.79
CA MET A 192 12.57 -4.94 7.69
C MET A 192 12.68 -3.61 6.95
N PRO A 193 13.70 -2.76 7.30
CA PRO A 193 14.04 -1.62 6.47
C PRO A 193 14.41 -2.07 5.05
N ILE A 194 13.98 -1.30 4.05
CA ILE A 194 14.33 -1.55 2.66
C ILE A 194 15.64 -0.86 2.25
N ALA A 195 16.21 -1.25 1.11
CA ALA A 195 17.48 -0.72 0.61
C ALA A 195 17.51 0.82 0.55
N LYS A 196 16.42 1.43 0.08
CA LYS A 196 16.29 2.88 -0.01
C LYS A 196 16.33 3.55 1.37
N GLU A 197 15.60 3.01 2.34
CA GLU A 197 15.55 3.54 3.71
C GLU A 197 16.91 3.50 4.42
N LEU A 198 17.72 2.48 4.09
CA LEU A 198 19.04 2.29 4.67
C LEU A 198 20.13 3.13 4.00
N GLY A 199 20.10 3.23 2.66
CA GLY A 199 21.29 3.61 1.90
C GLY A 199 21.16 4.82 0.96
N ILE A 200 19.99 5.42 0.76
CA ILE A 200 19.88 6.55 -0.16
C ILE A 200 20.51 7.83 0.43
N ASP A 201 21.25 8.59 -0.38
CA ASP A 201 21.68 9.98 -0.09
C ASP A 201 21.66 10.78 -1.40
N GLY A 202 20.46 11.16 -1.86
CA GLY A 202 20.32 11.74 -3.18
C GLY A 202 18.99 12.46 -3.45
N VAL A 203 18.97 13.10 -4.60
CA VAL A 203 17.81 13.84 -5.07
C VAL A 203 16.77 12.90 -5.69
N ASN A 204 15.53 13.08 -5.30
CA ASN A 204 14.39 12.51 -5.99
C ASN A 204 13.66 13.63 -6.76
N TYR A 205 14.00 13.79 -8.04
CA TYR A 205 13.47 14.86 -8.88
C TYR A 205 11.98 14.72 -9.15
N SER A 206 11.46 13.49 -9.21
CA SER A 206 10.04 13.24 -9.51
C SER A 206 9.09 13.72 -8.42
N ILE A 207 9.59 13.87 -7.18
CA ILE A 207 8.81 14.32 -6.01
C ILE A 207 9.44 15.52 -5.29
N PHE A 208 10.38 16.21 -5.95
CA PHE A 208 10.94 17.50 -5.55
C PHE A 208 11.55 17.53 -4.15
N ARG A 209 12.34 16.51 -3.78
CA ARG A 209 12.99 16.45 -2.46
C ARG A 209 14.35 15.78 -2.49
N TYR A 210 15.16 16.09 -1.49
CA TYR A 210 16.39 15.35 -1.17
C TYR A 210 16.08 14.31 -0.11
N GLU A 211 16.46 13.05 -0.35
CA GLU A 211 16.19 11.94 0.59
C GLU A 211 17.49 11.41 1.15
N LYS A 212 17.56 11.23 2.48
CA LYS A 212 18.70 10.65 3.18
C LYS A 212 18.27 9.44 4.00
N GLY A 213 18.86 8.30 3.67
CA GLY A 213 18.71 7.03 4.37
C GLY A 213 19.40 7.03 5.74
N ASN A 214 19.10 5.99 6.50
CA ASN A 214 19.69 5.77 7.80
C ASN A 214 20.10 4.30 7.96
N ALA A 215 21.42 4.05 7.91
CA ALA A 215 21.99 2.71 8.04
C ALA A 215 21.73 2.04 9.41
N ASN A 216 21.31 2.80 10.42
CA ASN A 216 21.08 2.32 11.78
C ASN A 216 19.62 1.97 12.08
N LEU A 217 18.72 2.00 11.09
CA LEU A 217 17.34 1.61 11.29
C LEU A 217 17.23 0.16 11.79
N ASN A 218 16.34 -0.04 12.75
CA ASN A 218 15.91 -1.36 13.22
C ASN A 218 14.65 -1.81 12.48
N PRO A 219 14.29 -3.11 12.52
CA PRO A 219 13.01 -3.55 12.00
C PRO A 219 11.87 -2.77 12.64
N GLU A 220 10.94 -2.28 11.81
CA GLU A 220 9.72 -1.69 12.33
C GLU A 220 8.83 -2.77 12.94
N GLU A 221 8.37 -2.56 14.15
CA GLU A 221 7.46 -3.46 14.84
C GLU A 221 6.11 -2.78 15.09
N SER A 222 5.03 -3.55 15.05
CA SER A 222 3.69 -3.07 15.36
C SER A 222 2.99 -4.04 16.31
N TYR A 223 2.43 -3.52 17.40
CA TYR A 223 1.47 -4.21 18.24
C TYR A 223 0.08 -3.72 17.85
N GLN A 224 -0.80 -4.65 17.48
CA GLN A 224 -2.11 -4.36 16.87
C GLN A 224 -3.22 -4.94 17.71
N LEU A 225 -4.31 -4.19 17.82
CA LEU A 225 -5.60 -4.65 18.33
C LEU A 225 -6.67 -4.21 17.33
N ASP A 226 -7.33 -5.18 16.73
CA ASP A 226 -8.40 -4.96 15.75
C ASP A 226 -9.68 -5.63 16.26
N ALA A 227 -10.81 -4.95 16.10
CA ALA A 227 -12.11 -5.54 16.33
C ALA A 227 -13.01 -5.30 15.10
N ALA A 228 -13.96 -6.20 14.86
CA ALA A 228 -14.96 -6.02 13.83
C ALA A 228 -16.32 -6.48 14.33
N ALA A 229 -17.36 -5.70 14.02
CA ALA A 229 -18.75 -6.11 14.15
C ALA A 229 -19.39 -6.06 12.77
N VAL A 230 -19.89 -7.20 12.28
CA VAL A 230 -20.51 -7.32 10.97
C VAL A 230 -21.92 -7.88 11.13
N TYR A 231 -22.92 -7.10 10.74
CA TYR A 231 -24.33 -7.48 10.74
C TYR A 231 -24.82 -7.62 9.30
N SER A 232 -25.57 -8.71 9.04
CA SER A 232 -26.16 -8.96 7.71
C SER A 232 -27.51 -9.63 7.85
N HIS A 233 -28.61 -8.92 7.50
CA HIS A 233 -29.97 -9.43 7.53
C HIS A 233 -30.88 -8.65 6.60
N ASP A 234 -31.74 -9.34 5.83
CA ASP A 234 -32.81 -8.78 5.02
C ASP A 234 -32.46 -7.52 4.21
N GLY A 235 -31.38 -7.60 3.44
CA GLY A 235 -30.94 -6.50 2.58
C GLY A 235 -30.15 -5.39 3.32
N ILE A 236 -29.97 -5.52 4.64
CA ILE A 236 -29.13 -4.64 5.46
C ILE A 236 -27.78 -5.30 5.64
N LYS A 237 -26.70 -4.57 5.39
CA LYS A 237 -25.35 -4.94 5.78
C LYS A 237 -24.71 -3.74 6.49
N ALA A 238 -24.18 -3.98 7.67
CA ALA A 238 -23.45 -2.98 8.45
C ALA A 238 -22.17 -3.57 8.99
N SER A 239 -21.09 -2.82 8.93
CA SER A 239 -19.83 -3.21 9.57
C SER A 239 -19.16 -2.00 10.21
N VAL A 240 -18.46 -2.24 11.30
CA VAL A 240 -17.54 -1.29 11.92
C VAL A 240 -16.29 -2.04 12.35
N THR A 241 -15.13 -1.49 12.00
CA THR A 241 -13.83 -2.10 12.27
C THR A 241 -12.90 -1.06 12.92
N PRO A 242 -13.00 -0.87 14.26
CA PRO A 242 -12.03 -0.08 15.00
C PRO A 242 -10.69 -0.82 15.10
N PHE A 243 -9.61 -0.03 15.12
CA PHE A 243 -8.25 -0.54 15.28
C PHE A 243 -7.40 0.36 16.17
N PHE A 244 -6.40 -0.24 16.78
CA PHE A 244 -5.33 0.45 17.50
C PHE A 244 -3.99 -0.21 17.18
N ASN A 245 -2.99 0.60 16.82
CA ASN A 245 -1.63 0.15 16.54
C ASN A 245 -0.62 0.97 17.36
N TYR A 246 0.28 0.29 18.04
CA TYR A 246 1.43 0.90 18.68
C TYR A 246 2.72 0.42 18.02
N PHE A 247 3.52 1.37 17.58
CA PHE A 247 4.82 1.14 16.97
C PHE A 247 5.91 1.65 17.90
N PRO A 248 6.80 0.80 18.44
CA PRO A 248 7.95 1.27 19.20
C PRO A 248 8.98 2.00 18.34
N ASN A 249 9.01 1.75 17.03
CA ASN A 249 10.05 2.18 16.10
C ASN A 249 9.53 2.31 14.65
N TYR A 250 8.46 3.06 14.45
CA TYR A 250 7.88 3.34 13.14
C TYR A 250 8.90 4.04 12.22
N ILE A 251 9.14 3.48 11.04
CA ILE A 251 10.05 4.08 10.03
C ILE A 251 9.24 5.02 9.14
N TYR A 252 9.68 6.26 9.06
CA TYR A 252 9.05 7.27 8.22
C TYR A 252 10.08 8.22 7.60
N LEU A 253 9.67 8.89 6.55
CA LEU A 253 10.47 9.92 5.90
C LEU A 253 10.13 11.27 6.54
N CYS A 254 11.01 11.75 7.40
CA CYS A 254 10.84 12.94 8.23
C CYS A 254 11.21 14.19 7.43
N PRO A 255 10.30 15.15 7.21
CA PRO A 255 10.62 16.44 6.63
C PRO A 255 11.45 17.27 7.60
N THR A 256 12.50 17.93 7.09
CA THR A 256 13.32 18.87 7.84
C THR A 256 13.14 20.30 7.35
N SER A 257 13.66 21.28 8.08
CA SER A 257 13.77 22.68 7.61
C SER A 257 15.03 22.94 6.79
N GLU A 258 15.86 21.93 6.59
CA GLU A 258 17.12 22.03 5.86
C GLU A 258 16.92 21.81 4.36
N TYR A 259 17.84 22.36 3.58
CA TYR A 259 17.88 22.19 2.14
C TYR A 259 19.25 21.65 1.72
N LYS A 260 19.23 20.66 0.81
CA LYS A 260 20.45 20.13 0.19
C LYS A 260 20.25 20.08 -1.33
N GLU A 261 21.22 20.57 -2.07
CA GLU A 261 21.17 20.70 -3.54
C GLU A 261 19.92 21.46 -4.04
N GLY A 262 19.47 22.49 -3.29
CA GLY A 262 18.31 23.32 -3.63
C GLY A 262 16.95 22.70 -3.32
N LEU A 263 16.91 21.49 -2.76
CA LEU A 263 15.68 20.78 -2.40
C LEU A 263 15.60 20.54 -0.89
N GLN A 264 14.37 20.52 -0.38
CA GLN A 264 14.13 20.22 1.03
C GLN A 264 14.65 18.83 1.38
N LEU A 265 15.39 18.73 2.50
CA LEU A 265 15.94 17.49 3.00
C LEU A 265 14.89 16.71 3.81
N TYR A 266 14.77 15.44 3.47
CA TYR A 266 13.97 14.45 4.21
C TYR A 266 14.87 13.33 4.69
N ASN A 267 14.81 13.00 5.99
CA ASN A 267 15.59 11.92 6.60
C ASN A 267 14.71 10.70 6.88
N TYR A 268 15.22 9.50 6.62
CA TYR A 268 14.58 8.29 7.15
C TYR A 268 14.88 8.15 8.64
N GLU A 269 13.84 8.19 9.44
CA GLU A 269 13.91 8.19 10.90
C GLU A 269 12.97 7.16 11.52
N GLN A 270 13.17 6.90 12.81
CA GLN A 270 12.28 6.07 13.60
C GLN A 270 11.70 6.87 14.77
N SER A 271 10.40 6.69 14.99
CA SER A 271 9.69 7.24 16.13
C SER A 271 8.78 6.20 16.77
N ARG A 272 8.54 6.32 18.07
CA ARG A 272 7.38 5.66 18.67
C ARG A 272 6.12 6.32 18.16
N VAL A 273 5.15 5.52 17.70
CA VAL A 273 3.91 6.03 17.11
C VAL A 273 2.72 5.27 17.67
N ALA A 274 1.65 5.98 17.99
CA ALA A 274 0.34 5.39 18.21
C ALA A 274 -0.59 5.80 17.07
N ARG A 275 -1.34 4.83 16.54
CA ARG A 275 -2.37 5.02 15.53
C ARG A 275 -3.65 4.37 16.00
N CYS A 276 -4.78 5.05 15.86
CA CYS A 276 -6.10 4.47 16.09
C CYS A 276 -7.09 5.05 15.09
N GLY A 277 -8.14 4.32 14.84
CA GLY A 277 -9.17 4.74 13.91
C GLY A 277 -10.25 3.70 13.77
N PHE A 278 -11.10 3.91 12.80
CA PHE A 278 -12.14 2.95 12.42
C PHE A 278 -12.50 3.11 10.96
N GLU A 279 -13.00 2.02 10.39
CA GLU A 279 -13.72 1.99 9.14
C GLU A 279 -15.15 1.55 9.42
N ALA A 280 -16.13 2.15 8.75
CA ALA A 280 -17.53 1.78 8.89
C ALA A 280 -18.21 1.74 7.53
N GLU A 281 -19.02 0.71 7.30
CA GLU A 281 -19.81 0.55 6.10
C GLU A 281 -21.25 0.22 6.45
N LEU A 282 -22.16 0.77 5.68
CA LEU A 282 -23.59 0.53 5.79
C LEU A 282 -24.20 0.41 4.40
N SER A 283 -25.00 -0.61 4.15
CA SER A 283 -25.76 -0.69 2.92
C SER A 283 -27.17 -1.22 3.18
N PHE A 284 -28.14 -0.61 2.49
CA PHE A 284 -29.54 -0.98 2.50
C PHE A 284 -30.01 -1.25 1.10
N LEU A 285 -30.74 -2.35 0.91
CA LEU A 285 -31.49 -2.61 -0.29
C LEU A 285 -32.96 -2.21 -0.03
N ILE A 286 -33.41 -1.13 -0.70
CA ILE A 286 -34.74 -0.59 -0.56
C ILE A 286 -35.55 -0.98 -1.83
N LEU A 287 -36.78 -1.46 -1.66
CA LEU A 287 -37.71 -1.77 -2.75
C LEU A 287 -37.10 -2.61 -3.89
N GLN A 288 -36.20 -3.55 -3.56
CA GLN A 288 -35.55 -4.50 -4.48
C GLN A 288 -34.62 -3.87 -5.55
N HIS A 289 -34.77 -2.59 -5.85
CA HIS A 289 -34.07 -1.91 -6.93
C HIS A 289 -33.18 -0.75 -6.46
N PHE A 290 -33.45 -0.19 -5.30
CA PHE A 290 -32.68 0.92 -4.74
C PHE A 290 -31.71 0.41 -3.68
N LYS A 291 -30.43 0.70 -3.86
CA LYS A 291 -29.40 0.44 -2.89
C LYS A 291 -28.81 1.75 -2.42
N ILE A 292 -28.83 1.99 -1.11
CA ILE A 292 -28.05 3.05 -0.46
C ILE A 292 -26.84 2.39 0.17
N SER A 293 -25.66 2.93 -0.09
CA SER A 293 -24.42 2.53 0.57
C SER A 293 -23.74 3.75 1.14
N ALA A 294 -23.29 3.66 2.38
CA ALA A 294 -22.48 4.69 3.03
C ALA A 294 -21.24 4.04 3.62
N GLY A 295 -20.10 4.66 3.46
CA GLY A 295 -18.84 4.24 4.04
C GLY A 295 -18.08 5.45 4.58
N GLY A 296 -17.29 5.25 5.61
CA GLY A 296 -16.47 6.30 6.18
C GLY A 296 -15.29 5.74 6.96
N GLU A 297 -14.26 6.54 7.04
CA GLU A 297 -13.01 6.21 7.73
C GLU A 297 -12.48 7.39 8.52
N TYR A 298 -11.82 7.09 9.61
CA TYR A 298 -11.10 8.03 10.42
C TYR A 298 -9.80 7.44 10.92
N LEU A 299 -8.72 8.20 10.79
CA LEU A 299 -7.39 7.85 11.27
C LEU A 299 -6.84 8.96 12.15
N TYR A 300 -6.42 8.60 13.34
CA TYR A 300 -5.61 9.44 14.22
C TYR A 300 -4.24 8.81 14.39
N ALA A 301 -3.17 9.58 14.13
CA ALA A 301 -1.80 9.17 14.30
C ALA A 301 -1.01 10.20 15.10
N ARG A 302 -0.13 9.74 16.00
CA ARG A 302 0.67 10.63 16.85
C ARG A 302 2.06 10.05 17.08
N GLN A 303 3.07 10.86 16.82
CA GLN A 303 4.45 10.56 17.18
C GLN A 303 4.64 10.77 18.70
N LEU A 304 5.20 9.77 19.38
CA LEU A 304 5.36 9.74 20.84
C LEU A 304 6.81 9.97 21.26
N SER A 305 7.76 10.06 20.31
CA SER A 305 9.18 10.27 20.57
C SER A 305 9.85 11.02 19.40
N GLY A 306 11.12 11.37 19.57
CA GLY A 306 11.93 12.09 18.57
C GLY A 306 11.56 13.58 18.49
N ASP A 307 12.17 14.27 17.52
CA ASP A 307 12.05 15.72 17.35
C ASP A 307 10.65 16.16 16.93
N LYS A 308 9.89 15.25 16.32
CA LYS A 308 8.50 15.49 15.91
C LYS A 308 7.48 14.91 16.90
N LYS A 309 7.86 14.70 18.16
CA LYS A 309 6.94 14.26 19.21
C LYS A 309 5.74 15.21 19.33
N GLY A 310 4.53 14.65 19.38
CA GLY A 310 3.28 15.39 19.47
C GLY A 310 2.68 15.79 18.14
N TYR A 311 3.39 15.61 17.02
CA TYR A 311 2.84 15.79 15.68
C TYR A 311 2.29 14.48 15.12
N SER A 312 1.52 14.57 14.03
CA SER A 312 1.05 13.44 13.24
C SER A 312 2.21 12.83 12.43
N LEU A 313 1.92 11.86 11.59
CA LEU A 313 2.84 11.37 10.56
C LEU A 313 2.69 12.22 9.28
N PRO A 314 3.76 12.39 8.49
CA PRO A 314 3.66 13.05 7.18
C PRO A 314 2.63 12.38 6.30
N PHE A 315 1.91 13.17 5.49
CA PHE A 315 0.89 12.69 4.57
C PHE A 315 -0.22 11.84 5.21
N SER A 316 -0.56 12.12 6.48
CA SER A 316 -1.64 11.43 7.19
C SER A 316 -2.99 11.69 6.51
N THR A 317 -3.72 10.63 6.22
CA THR A 317 -5.03 10.70 5.55
C THR A 317 -6.06 11.43 6.43
N PRO A 318 -6.79 12.44 5.91
CA PRO A 318 -7.94 13.03 6.59
C PRO A 318 -9.10 12.03 6.67
N TRP A 319 -10.11 12.32 7.53
CA TRP A 319 -11.34 11.52 7.51
C TRP A 319 -12.06 11.65 6.17
N SER A 320 -12.73 10.59 5.75
CA SER A 320 -13.55 10.59 4.56
C SER A 320 -14.90 9.91 4.78
N VAL A 321 -15.92 10.37 4.05
CA VAL A 321 -17.25 9.77 3.99
C VAL A 321 -17.70 9.70 2.54
N ARG A 322 -18.24 8.56 2.16
CA ARG A 322 -18.85 8.31 0.85
C ARG A 322 -20.27 7.83 1.02
N VAL A 323 -21.19 8.42 0.27
CA VAL A 323 -22.60 7.97 0.22
C VAL A 323 -23.00 7.77 -1.24
N GLN A 324 -23.52 6.60 -1.57
CA GLN A 324 -23.97 6.25 -2.90
C GLN A 324 -25.44 5.85 -2.88
N LEU A 325 -26.22 6.44 -3.77
CA LEU A 325 -27.56 5.95 -4.15
C LEU A 325 -27.47 5.30 -5.53
N ARG A 326 -27.86 4.05 -5.61
CA ARG A 326 -27.87 3.25 -6.84
C ARG A 326 -29.28 2.72 -7.09
N TYR A 327 -29.72 2.87 -8.33
CA TYR A 327 -30.92 2.25 -8.85
C TYR A 327 -30.54 1.17 -9.87
N ASP A 328 -30.95 -0.06 -9.61
CA ASP A 328 -30.77 -1.17 -10.54
C ASP A 328 -32.03 -1.34 -11.40
N LEU A 329 -31.89 -1.11 -12.69
CA LEU A 329 -32.96 -1.26 -13.66
C LEU A 329 -33.35 -2.75 -13.77
N PRO A 330 -34.65 -3.08 -13.69
CA PRO A 330 -35.10 -4.44 -13.90
C PRO A 330 -34.60 -5.00 -15.24
N ALA A 331 -34.23 -6.28 -15.24
CA ALA A 331 -33.92 -6.97 -16.47
C ALA A 331 -35.28 -7.36 -17.15
N ALA A 332 -35.46 -6.96 -18.39
CA ALA A 332 -36.49 -7.56 -19.25
C ALA A 332 -35.80 -8.72 -19.97
N ASP A 333 -36.32 -9.94 -19.78
CA ASP A 333 -35.75 -11.19 -20.31
C ASP A 333 -34.26 -11.37 -20.08
N ASP A 334 -33.64 -12.48 -20.17
CA ASP A 334 -32.23 -12.87 -19.94
C ASP A 334 -31.13 -11.80 -20.09
N ALA A 335 -31.45 -10.57 -20.48
CA ALA A 335 -30.55 -9.42 -20.43
C ALA A 335 -30.51 -8.87 -19.01
N LYS A 336 -29.39 -9.00 -18.29
CA LYS A 336 -29.18 -8.29 -17.02
C LYS A 336 -29.40 -6.80 -17.26
N GLY A 337 -30.25 -6.17 -16.43
CA GLY A 337 -30.67 -4.78 -16.54
C GLY A 337 -29.51 -3.77 -16.63
N GLY A 338 -29.80 -2.54 -16.39
CA GLY A 338 -28.80 -1.47 -16.26
C GLY A 338 -28.72 -0.96 -14.84
N PHE A 339 -28.00 0.11 -14.63
CA PHE A 339 -27.99 0.84 -13.37
C PHE A 339 -27.78 2.34 -13.60
N ALA A 340 -28.22 3.12 -12.63
CA ALA A 340 -27.83 4.51 -12.47
C ALA A 340 -27.40 4.72 -11.02
N ALA A 341 -26.32 5.45 -10.79
CA ALA A 341 -25.84 5.74 -9.45
C ALA A 341 -25.31 7.17 -9.34
N VAL A 342 -25.55 7.78 -8.17
CA VAL A 342 -24.99 9.05 -7.75
C VAL A 342 -24.18 8.79 -6.49
N GLU A 343 -22.98 9.29 -6.43
CA GLU A 343 -22.07 9.17 -5.30
C GLU A 343 -21.67 10.56 -4.82
N TYR A 344 -21.77 10.79 -3.53
CA TYR A 344 -21.26 11.95 -2.84
C TYR A 344 -20.04 11.54 -2.01
N VAL A 345 -18.94 12.26 -2.13
CA VAL A 345 -17.70 12.06 -1.37
C VAL A 345 -17.38 13.34 -0.63
N ALA A 346 -17.17 13.25 0.68
CA ALA A 346 -16.68 14.34 1.52
C ALA A 346 -15.38 13.92 2.19
N VAL A 347 -14.35 14.75 2.04
CA VAL A 347 -13.04 14.58 2.68
C VAL A 347 -12.81 15.76 3.59
N GLY A 348 -12.40 15.49 4.82
CA GLY A 348 -12.18 16.53 5.82
C GLY A 348 -10.95 17.38 5.54
N ARG A 349 -10.88 18.53 6.17
CA ARG A 349 -9.66 19.32 6.23
C ARG A 349 -8.60 18.55 7.02
N GLN A 350 -7.38 18.47 6.52
CA GLN A 350 -6.25 17.92 7.26
C GLN A 350 -5.48 19.04 7.96
N ASN A 351 -5.63 19.08 9.28
CA ASN A 351 -4.91 20.02 10.14
C ASN A 351 -3.84 19.33 11.00
N GLU A 352 -3.92 17.99 11.14
CA GLU A 352 -2.96 17.17 11.88
C GLU A 352 -1.77 16.88 10.96
N ILE A 353 -0.81 17.79 10.97
CA ILE A 353 0.36 17.80 10.07
C ILE A 353 1.65 17.70 10.88
N VAL A 354 2.76 17.45 10.19
CA VAL A 354 4.12 17.52 10.74
C VAL A 354 4.90 18.65 10.05
N PRO A 355 5.27 19.73 10.77
CA PRO A 355 6.01 20.84 10.15
C PRO A 355 7.32 20.37 9.50
N PRO A 356 7.68 20.95 8.32
CA PRO A 356 7.09 22.12 7.67
C PRO A 356 5.93 21.83 6.71
N GLU A 357 5.29 20.68 6.81
CA GLU A 357 4.09 20.36 6.02
C GLU A 357 2.96 21.37 6.29
N GLU A 358 2.13 21.66 5.28
CA GLU A 358 1.01 22.59 5.40
C GLU A 358 -0.34 21.89 5.47
N PRO A 359 -1.33 22.46 6.19
CA PRO A 359 -2.70 21.95 6.18
C PRO A 359 -3.31 21.96 4.78
N THR A 360 -4.18 20.99 4.52
CA THR A 360 -4.88 20.87 3.24
C THR A 360 -6.39 21.08 3.45
N PRO A 361 -7.05 21.95 2.68
CA PRO A 361 -8.49 22.13 2.76
C PRO A 361 -9.25 20.85 2.46
N GLY A 362 -10.38 20.64 3.15
CA GLY A 362 -11.31 19.58 2.80
C GLY A 362 -12.04 19.85 1.48
N HIS A 363 -12.62 18.82 0.88
CA HIS A 363 -13.35 18.93 -0.36
C HIS A 363 -14.57 18.01 -0.44
N GLN A 364 -15.44 18.28 -1.40
CA GLN A 364 -16.65 17.51 -1.65
C GLN A 364 -16.78 17.27 -3.15
N LEU A 365 -17.13 16.05 -3.53
CA LEU A 365 -17.28 15.63 -4.92
C LEU A 365 -18.63 14.94 -5.12
N ILE A 366 -19.19 15.13 -6.32
CA ILE A 366 -20.34 14.38 -6.81
C ILE A 366 -19.91 13.62 -8.04
N ASN A 367 -20.11 12.31 -8.03
CA ASN A 367 -19.84 11.41 -9.16
C ASN A 367 -21.15 10.78 -9.62
N ILE A 368 -21.29 10.57 -10.94
CA ILE A 368 -22.44 9.92 -11.53
C ILE A 368 -21.96 8.76 -12.39
N SER A 369 -22.66 7.64 -12.34
CA SER A 369 -22.41 6.52 -13.24
C SER A 369 -23.71 5.89 -13.73
N VAL A 370 -23.72 5.50 -15.00
CA VAL A 370 -24.82 4.76 -15.62
C VAL A 370 -24.25 3.59 -16.41
N GLY A 371 -24.98 2.51 -16.44
CA GLY A 371 -24.57 1.33 -17.21
C GLY A 371 -25.75 0.54 -17.74
N LYS A 372 -25.54 -0.18 -18.85
CA LYS A 372 -26.52 -1.05 -19.49
C LYS A 372 -25.84 -2.29 -20.02
N SER A 373 -26.48 -3.45 -19.80
CA SER A 373 -26.10 -4.71 -20.44
C SER A 373 -27.06 -4.99 -21.58
N LEU A 374 -26.51 -5.31 -22.75
CA LEU A 374 -27.24 -5.66 -23.96
C LEU A 374 -26.87 -7.08 -24.37
N LYS A 375 -27.85 -7.90 -24.73
CA LYS A 375 -27.62 -9.22 -25.32
C LYS A 375 -27.58 -9.07 -26.83
N ILE A 376 -26.53 -9.50 -27.47
CA ILE A 376 -26.34 -9.42 -28.92
C ILE A 376 -25.97 -10.84 -29.40
N GLY A 377 -27.01 -11.55 -29.90
CA GLY A 377 -26.89 -12.98 -30.22
C GLY A 377 -26.55 -13.82 -28.97
N GLY A 378 -25.46 -14.60 -29.00
CA GLY A 378 -24.96 -15.38 -27.87
C GLY A 378 -24.06 -14.59 -26.92
N ALA A 379 -23.66 -13.37 -27.28
CA ALA A 379 -22.71 -12.54 -26.53
C ALA A 379 -23.42 -11.47 -25.71
N ARG A 380 -22.69 -10.88 -24.76
CA ARG A 380 -23.18 -9.78 -23.93
C ARG A 380 -22.25 -8.56 -24.07
N LEU A 381 -22.83 -7.41 -24.40
CA LEU A 381 -22.15 -6.13 -24.40
C LEU A 381 -22.58 -5.34 -23.16
N ARG A 382 -21.60 -5.00 -22.29
CA ARG A 382 -21.80 -4.08 -21.17
C ARG A 382 -21.22 -2.73 -21.51
N LEU A 383 -22.03 -1.69 -21.41
CA LEU A 383 -21.63 -0.31 -21.62
C LEU A 383 -21.77 0.43 -20.29
N SER A 384 -20.78 1.23 -19.93
CA SER A 384 -20.88 2.14 -18.79
C SER A 384 -20.26 3.49 -19.09
N LEU A 385 -20.88 4.53 -18.57
CA LEU A 385 -20.40 5.90 -18.58
C LEU A 385 -20.30 6.37 -17.13
N ARG A 386 -19.17 6.97 -16.78
CA ARG A 386 -18.94 7.58 -15.48
C ARG A 386 -18.47 9.02 -15.66
N CYS A 387 -18.96 9.90 -14.82
CA CYS A 387 -18.51 11.28 -14.70
C CYS A 387 -18.03 11.47 -13.25
N ASP A 388 -16.75 11.66 -13.07
CA ASP A 388 -16.15 12.01 -11.79
C ASP A 388 -16.05 13.53 -11.65
N ASN A 389 -16.17 14.01 -10.40
CA ASN A 389 -16.12 15.43 -10.08
C ASN A 389 -17.08 16.27 -10.98
N LEU A 390 -18.37 15.88 -10.99
CA LEU A 390 -19.40 16.49 -11.84
C LEU A 390 -19.45 18.01 -11.75
N LEU A 391 -19.24 18.57 -10.55
CA LEU A 391 -19.28 20.02 -10.31
C LEU A 391 -17.98 20.74 -10.70
N ASN A 392 -16.97 19.99 -11.14
CA ASN A 392 -15.65 20.52 -11.53
C ASN A 392 -14.96 21.32 -10.40
N ASN A 393 -15.06 20.81 -9.15
CA ASN A 393 -14.40 21.42 -8.01
C ASN A 393 -12.87 21.31 -8.15
N ARG A 394 -12.17 22.42 -7.86
CA ARG A 394 -10.71 22.40 -7.69
C ARG A 394 -10.40 21.95 -6.27
N TYR A 395 -9.58 20.93 -6.10
CA TYR A 395 -9.21 20.41 -4.81
C TYR A 395 -7.80 19.79 -4.81
N TYR A 396 -7.25 19.58 -3.62
CA TYR A 396 -5.97 18.93 -3.38
C TYR A 396 -6.19 17.72 -2.48
N ASP A 397 -5.55 16.60 -2.81
CA ASP A 397 -5.44 15.47 -1.90
C ASP A 397 -4.24 15.70 -0.98
N HIS A 398 -4.43 15.52 0.35
CA HIS A 398 -3.35 15.70 1.32
C HIS A 398 -2.22 14.71 1.12
N THR A 399 -2.50 13.51 0.61
CA THR A 399 -1.52 12.46 0.34
C THR A 399 -0.78 12.63 -0.99
N SER A 400 -1.23 13.56 -1.84
CA SER A 400 -0.61 13.85 -3.14
C SER A 400 0.64 14.72 -3.00
N HIS A 401 1.75 14.30 -3.61
CA HIS A 401 2.96 15.12 -3.70
C HIS A 401 2.76 16.35 -4.61
N TYR A 402 1.84 16.29 -5.57
CA TYR A 402 1.56 17.39 -6.48
C TYR A 402 1.00 18.65 -5.79
N ARG A 403 0.38 18.50 -4.61
CA ARG A 403 -0.06 19.65 -3.81
C ARG A 403 1.12 20.55 -3.36
N LEU A 404 2.32 19.97 -3.20
CA LEU A 404 3.53 20.70 -2.80
C LEU A 404 4.00 21.70 -3.85
N ILE A 405 3.55 21.55 -5.09
CA ILE A 405 3.84 22.44 -6.22
C ILE A 405 2.57 23.09 -6.79
N ASP A 406 1.51 23.17 -5.97
CA ASP A 406 0.21 23.80 -6.29
C ASP A 406 -0.50 23.21 -7.54
N VAL A 407 -0.28 21.94 -7.82
CA VAL A 407 -1.00 21.19 -8.86
C VAL A 407 -2.21 20.50 -8.24
N PRO A 408 -3.45 20.92 -8.61
CA PRO A 408 -4.66 20.32 -8.07
C PRO A 408 -4.91 18.94 -8.68
N GLU A 409 -5.76 18.17 -8.02
CA GLU A 409 -6.29 16.91 -8.53
C GLU A 409 -7.14 17.12 -9.79
N PRO A 410 -7.37 16.07 -10.61
CA PRO A 410 -8.14 16.18 -11.83
C PRO A 410 -9.51 16.82 -11.63
N GLY A 411 -9.89 17.73 -12.51
CA GLY A 411 -11.23 18.30 -12.59
C GLY A 411 -12.26 17.26 -13.07
N ARG A 412 -13.35 17.73 -13.66
CA ARG A 412 -14.39 16.85 -14.22
C ARG A 412 -13.79 15.91 -15.27
N ASN A 413 -14.04 14.62 -15.09
CA ASN A 413 -13.54 13.56 -15.96
C ASN A 413 -14.68 12.64 -16.42
N PHE A 414 -14.67 12.26 -17.70
CA PHE A 414 -15.62 11.30 -18.27
C PHE A 414 -14.87 10.04 -18.67
N SER A 415 -15.39 8.89 -18.21
CA SER A 415 -14.87 7.58 -18.56
C SER A 415 -15.96 6.75 -19.23
N PHE A 416 -15.66 6.18 -20.39
CA PHE A 416 -16.52 5.24 -21.10
C PHE A 416 -15.85 3.87 -21.14
N MET A 417 -16.62 2.84 -20.80
CA MET A 417 -16.18 1.45 -20.86
C MET A 417 -17.17 0.60 -21.64
N ALA A 418 -16.64 -0.19 -22.56
CA ALA A 418 -17.39 -1.23 -23.27
C ALA A 418 -16.71 -2.58 -23.03
N THR A 419 -17.45 -3.56 -22.49
CA THR A 419 -16.97 -4.92 -22.23
C THR A 419 -17.78 -5.90 -23.06
N TRP A 420 -17.12 -6.70 -23.88
CA TRP A 420 -17.73 -7.74 -24.69
C TRP A 420 -17.45 -9.11 -24.06
N GLU A 421 -18.51 -9.84 -23.73
CA GLU A 421 -18.46 -11.20 -23.16
C GLU A 421 -19.06 -12.18 -24.18
N ILE A 422 -18.32 -13.22 -24.53
CA ILE A 422 -18.70 -14.26 -25.49
C ILE A 422 -19.15 -15.51 -24.74
#